data_7dacb520c7642674d230438926d75e2e
#
_entry.id   7dacb520c7642674d230438926d75e2e
#
_cell.length_a   1.000
_cell.length_b   1.000
_cell.length_c   1.000
_cell.angle_alpha   90.00
_cell.angle_beta   90.00
_cell.angle_gamma   90.00
#
_symmetry.space_group_name_H-M   'P 1'
#
loop_
_entity.id
_entity.type
_entity.pdbx_description
1 polymer ?
#
loop_
_entity_poly.entity_id
_entity_poly.type
_entity_poly.pdbx_seq_one_letter_code
_entity_poly.pdbx_strand_id
1 'polypeptide(L)'
;KHDATKSDLFDRFEAEVIDRFKQYQVPVIELKKETPKEAVCLVFERVNTGGVALNVFELLTASFAAEDYQLRDDWNLREQRLKDQHPVLRSLQNDDFLQAISLLVTQMRRREALSTGATADSAPGISCKRKDILKLEVADWKAWADRVEAGFVRAARFLYAQKIFKARDLPYRTQLVPLAAMFVDLGKDGETEGARQKIARWYWCGVLGELYGGAIESRFARDLPEVVALVQGDAGEPITIQESSFQSGRLLTLRTRNSAAYKGLYALLMRDGGRDFRTGEPIEAQTFFDDKVDIHHIFPEKWCKTAEIKAGTYNSVINKTALAARTNRQIGGRAPSKYLPAVEKAAGVGAERMNEILRSHCIAPTELRGDRFWEFYAARAEELLQRIEGATGKTITREPEMFRAGVVAEAYDEGPEEWDAEEPLEQALS
;
A
#
# COMPACT_ATOMS: atom_id res chain seq x y z
N LYS A 1 -68.31 19.92 -20.59
CA LYS A 1 -68.01 18.90 -21.59
C LYS A 1 -66.87 18.01 -21.03
N HIS A 2 -67.22 16.81 -20.59
CA HIS A 2 -66.19 15.80 -20.22
C HIS A 2 -65.39 15.44 -21.47
N ASP A 3 -64.09 15.55 -21.40
CA ASP A 3 -63.17 15.16 -22.45
C ASP A 3 -63.04 13.64 -22.37
N ALA A 4 -63.83 12.91 -23.17
CA ALA A 4 -63.82 11.42 -23.16
C ALA A 4 -62.44 10.84 -23.32
N THR A 5 -61.58 11.50 -24.09
CA THR A 5 -60.21 11.05 -24.34
C THR A 5 -59.33 11.11 -23.07
N LYS A 6 -59.56 12.06 -22.18
CA LYS A 6 -58.86 12.16 -20.89
C LYS A 6 -59.36 11.14 -19.88
N SER A 7 -60.67 10.83 -19.92
CA SER A 7 -61.24 9.77 -19.09
C SER A 7 -60.63 8.39 -19.46
N ASP A 8 -60.62 8.05 -20.75
CA ASP A 8 -60.04 6.78 -21.23
C ASP A 8 -58.55 6.67 -20.89
N LEU A 9 -57.80 7.79 -20.97
CA LEU A 9 -56.40 7.81 -20.62
C LEU A 9 -56.17 7.59 -19.10
N PHE A 10 -57.07 8.17 -18.28
CA PHE A 10 -57.03 7.99 -16.83
C PHE A 10 -57.41 6.57 -16.44
N ASP A 11 -58.44 6.01 -17.04
CA ASP A 11 -58.89 4.64 -16.77
C ASP A 11 -57.79 3.61 -17.13
N ARG A 12 -57.11 3.85 -18.25
CA ARG A 12 -55.94 3.04 -18.61
C ARG A 12 -54.75 3.20 -17.63
N PHE A 13 -54.46 4.42 -17.21
CA PHE A 13 -53.44 4.68 -16.21
C PHE A 13 -53.78 4.02 -14.86
N GLU A 14 -55.05 4.10 -14.45
CA GLU A 14 -55.51 3.43 -13.24
C GLU A 14 -55.33 1.91 -13.35
N ALA A 15 -55.77 1.28 -14.41
CA ALA A 15 -55.69 -0.16 -14.59
C ALA A 15 -54.25 -0.67 -14.82
N GLU A 16 -53.43 0.04 -15.61
CA GLU A 16 -52.09 -0.42 -15.98
C GLU A 16 -51.01 -0.04 -14.98
N VAL A 17 -51.23 1.01 -14.18
CA VAL A 17 -50.23 1.50 -13.22
C VAL A 17 -50.73 1.43 -11.80
N ILE A 18 -51.80 2.15 -11.46
CA ILE A 18 -52.23 2.30 -10.07
C ILE A 18 -52.68 0.96 -9.47
N ASP A 19 -53.46 0.17 -10.20
CA ASP A 19 -53.95 -1.13 -9.70
C ASP A 19 -52.83 -2.15 -9.59
N ARG A 20 -51.84 -2.11 -10.47
CA ARG A 20 -50.66 -2.95 -10.29
C ARG A 20 -49.83 -2.59 -9.06
N PHE A 21 -49.71 -1.30 -8.74
CA PHE A 21 -49.09 -0.87 -7.47
C PHE A 21 -49.91 -1.29 -6.25
N LYS A 22 -51.24 -1.14 -6.28
CA LYS A 22 -52.13 -1.55 -5.18
C LYS A 22 -52.13 -3.05 -4.95
N GLN A 23 -51.98 -3.85 -6.03
CA GLN A 23 -51.97 -5.33 -5.97
C GLN A 23 -50.59 -5.92 -5.77
N TYR A 24 -49.50 -5.10 -5.82
CA TYR A 24 -48.14 -5.58 -5.64
C TYR A 24 -47.95 -6.05 -4.19
N GLN A 25 -47.65 -7.35 -4.08
CA GLN A 25 -47.31 -7.96 -2.79
C GLN A 25 -45.81 -7.84 -2.59
N VAL A 26 -45.38 -7.11 -1.57
CA VAL A 26 -44.01 -7.05 -1.15
C VAL A 26 -43.65 -8.38 -0.45
N PRO A 27 -42.69 -9.16 -0.97
CA PRO A 27 -42.26 -10.35 -0.26
C PRO A 27 -41.59 -9.95 1.06
N VAL A 28 -42.11 -10.48 2.17
CA VAL A 28 -41.53 -10.24 3.51
C VAL A 28 -40.86 -11.52 3.98
N ILE A 29 -39.59 -11.41 4.32
CA ILE A 29 -38.84 -12.47 4.97
C ILE A 29 -38.75 -12.10 6.45
N GLU A 30 -39.47 -12.82 7.30
CA GLU A 30 -39.41 -12.64 8.74
C GLU A 30 -38.24 -13.48 9.33
N LEU A 31 -37.26 -12.80 9.92
CA LEU A 31 -36.16 -13.44 10.63
C LEU A 31 -36.54 -13.51 12.12
N LYS A 32 -36.50 -14.72 12.69
CA LYS A 32 -36.79 -14.90 14.11
C LYS A 32 -35.62 -14.37 14.96
N LYS A 33 -35.92 -13.98 16.21
CA LYS A 33 -34.92 -13.46 17.15
C LYS A 33 -33.77 -14.46 17.40
N GLU A 34 -34.04 -15.75 17.28
CA GLU A 34 -33.09 -16.85 17.49
C GLU A 34 -32.24 -17.14 16.21
N THR A 35 -32.53 -16.48 15.09
CA THR A 35 -31.77 -16.69 13.84
C THR A 35 -30.33 -16.23 14.06
N PRO A 36 -29.31 -17.11 13.80
CA PRO A 36 -27.91 -16.75 13.94
C PRO A 36 -27.57 -15.49 13.11
N LYS A 37 -26.73 -14.59 13.67
CA LYS A 37 -26.31 -13.35 12.99
C LYS A 37 -25.76 -13.61 11.58
N GLU A 38 -24.99 -14.68 11.38
CA GLU A 38 -24.45 -15.07 10.07
C GLU A 38 -25.57 -15.42 9.06
N ALA A 39 -26.63 -16.09 9.49
CA ALA A 39 -27.78 -16.41 8.63
C ALA A 39 -28.58 -15.16 8.27
N VAL A 40 -28.74 -14.23 9.20
CA VAL A 40 -29.36 -12.91 8.96
C VAL A 40 -28.54 -12.17 7.89
N CYS A 41 -27.21 -12.07 8.05
CA CYS A 41 -26.32 -11.41 7.10
C CYS A 41 -26.38 -12.06 5.72
N LEU A 42 -26.43 -13.40 5.63
CA LEU A 42 -26.54 -14.13 4.37
C LEU A 42 -27.86 -13.85 3.65
N VAL A 43 -28.97 -13.75 4.39
CA VAL A 43 -30.28 -13.39 3.82
C VAL A 43 -30.23 -11.97 3.27
N PHE A 44 -29.71 -11.01 4.05
CA PHE A 44 -29.57 -9.61 3.58
C PHE A 44 -28.70 -9.52 2.32
N GLU A 45 -27.61 -10.27 2.26
CA GLU A 45 -26.72 -10.31 1.08
C GLU A 45 -27.44 -10.86 -0.16
N ARG A 46 -28.21 -11.92 -0.01
CA ARG A 46 -28.93 -12.57 -1.12
C ARG A 46 -30.15 -11.77 -1.59
N VAL A 47 -30.84 -11.07 -0.69
CA VAL A 47 -32.01 -10.27 -1.04
C VAL A 47 -31.60 -8.98 -1.77
N ASN A 48 -30.43 -8.42 -1.48
CA ASN A 48 -29.90 -7.22 -2.11
C ASN A 48 -29.24 -7.46 -3.49
N THR A 49 -29.54 -8.56 -4.18
CA THR A 49 -28.94 -8.88 -5.49
C THR A 49 -29.29 -7.89 -6.61
N GLY A 50 -30.16 -6.92 -6.38
CA GLY A 50 -30.51 -5.83 -7.33
C GLY A 50 -30.07 -4.43 -6.87
N GLY A 51 -29.40 -4.30 -5.71
CA GLY A 51 -28.97 -3.03 -5.11
C GLY A 51 -27.48 -2.96 -4.83
N VAL A 52 -27.05 -2.00 -4.02
CA VAL A 52 -25.67 -1.91 -3.52
C VAL A 52 -25.41 -3.09 -2.58
N ALA A 53 -24.44 -3.92 -2.93
CA ALA A 53 -24.04 -5.04 -2.07
C ALA A 53 -23.59 -4.52 -0.70
N LEU A 54 -24.23 -4.98 0.38
CA LEU A 54 -23.84 -4.61 1.73
C LEU A 54 -22.48 -5.20 2.06
N ASN A 55 -21.53 -4.35 2.40
CA ASN A 55 -20.22 -4.77 2.87
C ASN A 55 -20.29 -5.25 4.34
N VAL A 56 -19.20 -5.81 4.84
CA VAL A 56 -19.16 -6.36 6.22
C VAL A 56 -19.37 -5.28 7.29
N PHE A 57 -18.88 -4.07 7.03
CA PHE A 57 -19.04 -2.93 7.94
C PHE A 57 -20.51 -2.49 8.08
N GLU A 58 -21.28 -2.50 6.98
CA GLU A 58 -22.70 -2.15 6.99
C GLU A 58 -23.54 -3.17 7.77
N LEU A 59 -23.20 -4.45 7.62
CA LEU A 59 -23.85 -5.52 8.37
C LEU A 59 -23.58 -5.41 9.87
N LEU A 60 -22.33 -5.12 10.26
CA LEU A 60 -22.00 -4.87 11.67
C LEU A 60 -22.64 -3.59 12.20
N THR A 61 -22.73 -2.53 11.37
CA THR A 61 -23.41 -1.29 11.75
C THR A 61 -24.87 -1.58 12.12
N ALA A 62 -25.57 -2.37 11.31
CA ALA A 62 -26.94 -2.77 11.61
C ALA A 62 -27.03 -3.66 12.87
N SER A 63 -26.09 -4.58 13.04
CA SER A 63 -26.04 -5.45 14.24
C SER A 63 -25.80 -4.63 15.52
N PHE A 64 -24.88 -3.67 15.49
CA PHE A 64 -24.53 -2.84 16.65
C PHE A 64 -25.62 -1.84 17.00
N ALA A 65 -26.35 -1.33 15.97
CA ALA A 65 -27.50 -0.47 16.21
C ALA A 65 -28.62 -1.17 17.01
N ALA A 66 -28.75 -2.49 16.88
CA ALA A 66 -29.68 -3.27 17.70
C ALA A 66 -29.28 -3.33 19.19
N GLU A 67 -28.02 -2.99 19.51
CA GLU A 67 -27.47 -2.87 20.86
C GLU A 67 -27.26 -1.38 21.25
N ASP A 68 -27.96 -0.44 20.61
CA ASP A 68 -27.89 1.01 20.83
C ASP A 68 -26.48 1.60 20.62
N TYR A 69 -25.66 1.00 19.73
CA TYR A 69 -24.33 1.49 19.44
C TYR A 69 -24.18 1.99 18.01
N GLN A 70 -23.72 3.26 17.85
CA GLN A 70 -23.57 3.94 16.56
C GLN A 70 -22.15 3.72 15.98
N LEU A 71 -21.92 2.50 15.41
CA LEU A 71 -20.62 2.11 14.86
C LEU A 71 -20.11 3.07 13.77
N ARG A 72 -21.01 3.51 12.88
CA ARG A 72 -20.66 4.40 11.75
C ARG A 72 -20.15 5.74 12.24
N ASP A 73 -20.80 6.34 13.23
CA ASP A 73 -20.42 7.65 13.75
C ASP A 73 -19.06 7.59 14.47
N ASP A 74 -18.86 6.55 15.29
CA ASP A 74 -17.56 6.33 15.95
C ASP A 74 -16.44 6.09 14.91
N TRP A 75 -16.69 5.28 13.88
CA TRP A 75 -15.73 5.07 12.81
C TRP A 75 -15.38 6.38 12.08
N ASN A 76 -16.38 7.16 11.66
CA ASN A 76 -16.15 8.40 10.93
C ASN A 76 -15.24 9.38 11.70
N LEU A 77 -15.42 9.49 13.03
CA LEU A 77 -14.57 10.31 13.88
C LEU A 77 -13.12 9.80 13.91
N ARG A 78 -12.92 8.47 14.00
CA ARG A 78 -11.60 7.84 13.98
C ARG A 78 -10.93 7.99 12.63
N GLU A 79 -11.67 7.69 11.56
CA GLU A 79 -11.20 7.84 10.20
C GLU A 79 -10.69 9.25 9.91
N GLN A 80 -11.47 10.26 10.29
CA GLN A 80 -11.09 11.65 10.13
C GLN A 80 -9.77 11.95 10.86
N ARG A 81 -9.66 11.59 12.15
CA ARG A 81 -8.42 11.81 12.91
C ARG A 81 -7.21 11.13 12.27
N LEU A 82 -7.35 9.86 11.86
CA LEU A 82 -6.27 9.08 11.25
C LEU A 82 -5.82 9.68 9.92
N LYS A 83 -6.77 10.05 9.04
CA LYS A 83 -6.47 10.55 7.70
C LYS A 83 -5.95 11.98 7.68
N ASP A 84 -6.45 12.84 8.57
CA ASP A 84 -6.02 14.24 8.66
C ASP A 84 -4.60 14.36 9.25
N GLN A 85 -4.30 13.57 10.28
CA GLN A 85 -3.01 13.61 10.94
C GLN A 85 -1.91 12.82 10.21
N HIS A 86 -2.28 11.82 9.42
CA HIS A 86 -1.33 10.91 8.77
C HIS A 86 -1.64 10.71 7.28
N PRO A 87 -1.05 11.50 6.37
CA PRO A 87 -1.30 11.39 4.92
C PRO A 87 -1.07 9.99 4.33
N VAL A 88 -0.22 9.17 4.94
CA VAL A 88 0.00 7.76 4.55
C VAL A 88 -1.22 6.87 4.81
N LEU A 89 -2.09 7.25 5.76
CA LEU A 89 -3.31 6.52 6.11
C LEU A 89 -4.56 6.97 5.33
N ARG A 90 -4.45 7.92 4.39
CA ARG A 90 -5.63 8.43 3.63
C ARG A 90 -6.37 7.37 2.85
N SER A 91 -5.72 6.26 2.48
CA SER A 91 -6.35 5.12 1.81
C SER A 91 -6.95 4.07 2.76
N LEU A 92 -6.83 4.25 4.09
CA LEU A 92 -7.39 3.33 5.07
C LEU A 92 -8.91 3.26 4.95
N GLN A 93 -9.46 2.05 5.03
CA GLN A 93 -10.89 1.76 4.94
C GLN A 93 -11.41 1.15 6.24
N ASN A 94 -12.74 1.23 6.42
CA ASN A 94 -13.41 0.63 7.57
C ASN A 94 -13.17 -0.88 7.68
N ASP A 95 -13.12 -1.59 6.56
CA ASP A 95 -12.83 -3.03 6.53
C ASP A 95 -11.41 -3.35 7.03
N ASP A 96 -10.41 -2.51 6.71
CA ASP A 96 -9.04 -2.68 7.22
C ASP A 96 -9.02 -2.59 8.76
N PHE A 97 -9.80 -1.68 9.32
CA PHE A 97 -9.90 -1.47 10.77
C PHE A 97 -10.60 -2.65 11.45
N LEU A 98 -11.69 -3.14 10.89
CA LEU A 98 -12.39 -4.33 11.37
C LEU A 98 -11.53 -5.59 11.29
N GLN A 99 -10.75 -5.76 10.21
CA GLN A 99 -9.82 -6.85 10.06
C GLN A 99 -8.76 -6.83 11.17
N ALA A 100 -8.20 -5.68 11.51
CA ALA A 100 -7.23 -5.55 12.59
C ALA A 100 -7.85 -5.91 13.96
N ILE A 101 -9.08 -5.47 14.25
CA ILE A 101 -9.81 -5.87 15.47
C ILE A 101 -10.03 -7.39 15.48
N SER A 102 -10.52 -7.96 14.38
CA SER A 102 -10.80 -9.40 14.30
C SER A 102 -9.55 -10.26 14.51
N LEU A 103 -8.39 -9.85 13.94
CA LEU A 103 -7.12 -10.52 14.19
C LEU A 103 -6.77 -10.56 15.68
N LEU A 104 -6.88 -9.43 16.37
CA LEU A 104 -6.53 -9.30 17.79
C LEU A 104 -7.50 -10.06 18.69
N VAL A 105 -8.80 -9.96 18.43
CA VAL A 105 -9.84 -10.68 19.18
C VAL A 105 -9.66 -12.20 19.02
N THR A 106 -9.48 -12.68 17.80
CA THR A 106 -9.30 -14.12 17.56
C THR A 106 -7.97 -14.63 18.11
N GLN A 107 -6.90 -13.82 18.07
CA GLN A 107 -5.64 -14.16 18.70
C GLN A 107 -5.76 -14.22 20.24
N MET A 108 -6.45 -13.26 20.84
CA MET A 108 -6.73 -13.30 22.29
C MET A 108 -7.50 -14.57 22.68
N ARG A 109 -8.58 -14.88 21.97
CA ARG A 109 -9.38 -16.10 22.20
C ARG A 109 -8.55 -17.38 22.05
N ARG A 110 -7.64 -17.42 21.06
CA ARG A 110 -6.70 -18.54 20.89
C ARG A 110 -5.74 -18.67 22.06
N ARG A 111 -5.13 -17.56 22.51
CA ARG A 111 -4.22 -17.55 23.67
C ARG A 111 -4.92 -18.03 24.93
N GLU A 112 -6.14 -17.58 25.16
CA GLU A 112 -6.96 -17.99 26.29
C GLU A 112 -7.26 -19.49 26.24
N ALA A 113 -7.69 -20.02 25.10
CA ALA A 113 -7.93 -21.45 24.92
C ALA A 113 -6.67 -22.29 25.20
N LEU A 114 -5.51 -21.87 24.68
CA LEU A 114 -4.23 -22.53 24.93
C LEU A 114 -3.85 -22.49 26.41
N SER A 115 -4.05 -21.37 27.10
CA SER A 115 -3.75 -21.23 28.53
C SER A 115 -4.67 -22.07 29.41
N THR A 116 -5.87 -22.41 28.94
CA THR A 116 -6.84 -23.27 29.63
C THR A 116 -6.73 -24.72 29.23
N GLY A 117 -5.71 -25.12 28.46
CA GLY A 117 -5.36 -26.51 28.18
C GLY A 117 -5.79 -27.04 26.81
N ALA A 118 -6.29 -26.19 25.90
CA ALA A 118 -6.51 -26.59 24.52
C ALA A 118 -5.16 -26.87 23.82
N THR A 119 -5.17 -27.88 22.94
CA THR A 119 -4.01 -28.15 22.07
C THR A 119 -3.95 -27.12 20.91
N ALA A 120 -2.81 -27.02 20.26
CA ALA A 120 -2.63 -26.13 19.10
C ALA A 120 -3.68 -26.39 17.99
N ASP A 121 -4.06 -27.64 17.79
CA ASP A 121 -5.03 -28.10 16.77
C ASP A 121 -6.49 -27.84 17.18
N SER A 122 -6.80 -27.89 18.49
CA SER A 122 -8.16 -27.69 19.02
C SER A 122 -8.47 -26.23 19.35
N ALA A 123 -7.45 -25.38 19.56
CA ALA A 123 -7.63 -23.98 19.83
C ALA A 123 -8.18 -23.22 18.60
N PRO A 124 -9.06 -22.23 18.78
CA PRO A 124 -9.63 -21.46 17.68
C PRO A 124 -8.52 -20.81 16.84
N GLY A 125 -8.69 -20.79 15.51
CA GLY A 125 -7.76 -20.18 14.59
C GLY A 125 -7.79 -18.64 14.66
N ILE A 126 -6.66 -17.99 14.38
CA ILE A 126 -6.61 -16.54 14.16
C ILE A 126 -7.21 -16.27 12.78
N SER A 127 -8.05 -15.24 12.67
CA SER A 127 -8.74 -14.93 11.42
C SER A 127 -9.26 -13.50 11.37
N CYS A 128 -9.24 -12.92 10.16
CA CYS A 128 -9.94 -11.69 9.84
C CYS A 128 -10.84 -11.85 8.61
N LYS A 129 -11.26 -13.09 8.32
CA LYS A 129 -12.21 -13.37 7.24
C LYS A 129 -13.58 -12.80 7.57
N ARG A 130 -14.34 -12.45 6.52
CA ARG A 130 -15.69 -11.89 6.65
C ARG A 130 -16.56 -12.57 7.72
N LYS A 131 -16.59 -13.92 7.72
CA LYS A 131 -17.37 -14.71 8.69
C LYS A 131 -16.96 -14.48 10.15
N ASP A 132 -15.68 -14.18 10.40
CA ASP A 132 -15.16 -13.98 11.75
C ASP A 132 -15.28 -12.52 12.18
N ILE A 133 -15.21 -11.56 11.23
CA ILE A 133 -15.55 -10.16 11.46
C ILE A 133 -17.03 -10.05 11.89
N LEU A 134 -17.94 -10.76 11.25
CA LEU A 134 -19.38 -10.75 11.59
C LEU A 134 -19.71 -11.29 12.99
N LYS A 135 -18.76 -11.99 13.64
CA LYS A 135 -18.88 -12.44 15.03
C LYS A 135 -18.42 -11.42 16.08
N LEU A 136 -17.89 -10.28 15.63
CA LEU A 136 -17.52 -9.19 16.54
C LEU A 136 -18.76 -8.65 17.24
N GLU A 137 -18.61 -8.37 18.52
CA GLU A 137 -19.63 -7.78 19.37
C GLU A 137 -19.30 -6.33 19.70
N VAL A 138 -20.29 -5.58 20.17
CA VAL A 138 -20.08 -4.20 20.64
C VAL A 138 -19.00 -4.15 21.74
N ALA A 139 -18.94 -5.16 22.59
CA ALA A 139 -17.92 -5.28 23.61
C ALA A 139 -16.51 -5.42 23.01
N ASP A 140 -16.33 -6.21 21.96
CA ASP A 140 -15.06 -6.34 21.24
C ASP A 140 -14.63 -4.98 20.65
N TRP A 141 -15.55 -4.28 19.98
CA TRP A 141 -15.27 -2.95 19.44
C TRP A 141 -14.82 -1.98 20.53
N LYS A 142 -15.59 -1.85 21.61
CA LYS A 142 -15.28 -0.94 22.73
C LYS A 142 -13.93 -1.27 23.40
N ALA A 143 -13.57 -2.55 23.47
CA ALA A 143 -12.30 -2.97 24.07
C ALA A 143 -11.08 -2.70 23.17
N TRP A 144 -11.26 -2.76 21.85
CA TRP A 144 -10.13 -2.76 20.91
C TRP A 144 -10.02 -1.52 20.04
N ALA A 145 -11.08 -0.75 19.77
CA ALA A 145 -11.07 0.33 18.80
C ALA A 145 -10.00 1.40 19.11
N ASP A 146 -9.88 1.86 20.35
CA ASP A 146 -8.86 2.85 20.73
C ASP A 146 -7.44 2.30 20.59
N ARG A 147 -7.25 1.03 20.93
CA ARG A 147 -5.95 0.35 20.81
C ARG A 147 -5.54 0.19 19.36
N VAL A 148 -6.49 -0.17 18.49
CA VAL A 148 -6.28 -0.35 17.05
C VAL A 148 -6.03 1.00 16.36
N GLU A 149 -6.76 2.06 16.75
CA GLU A 149 -6.46 3.42 16.29
C GLU A 149 -5.02 3.81 16.63
N ALA A 150 -4.60 3.60 17.88
CA ALA A 150 -3.21 3.81 18.28
C ALA A 150 -2.21 2.91 17.53
N GLY A 151 -2.61 1.69 17.17
CA GLY A 151 -1.84 0.77 16.33
C GLY A 151 -1.59 1.33 14.94
N PHE A 152 -2.62 1.88 14.28
CA PHE A 152 -2.48 2.54 12.97
C PHE A 152 -1.60 3.81 13.05
N VAL A 153 -1.69 4.58 14.14
CA VAL A 153 -0.78 5.73 14.36
C VAL A 153 0.68 5.27 14.46
N ARG A 154 0.95 4.18 15.17
CA ARG A 154 2.31 3.60 15.25
C ARG A 154 2.77 3.05 13.90
N ALA A 155 1.88 2.40 13.15
CA ALA A 155 2.16 1.95 11.79
C ALA A 155 2.51 3.14 10.87
N ALA A 156 1.79 4.26 10.96
CA ALA A 156 2.12 5.48 10.21
C ALA A 156 3.50 6.03 10.57
N ARG A 157 3.85 6.07 11.86
CA ARG A 157 5.19 6.51 12.31
C ARG A 157 6.29 5.57 11.82
N PHE A 158 6.04 4.26 11.84
CA PHE A 158 6.96 3.27 11.27
C PHE A 158 7.17 3.52 9.77
N LEU A 159 6.09 3.73 9.00
CA LEU A 159 6.17 4.01 7.58
C LEU A 159 6.90 5.31 7.27
N TYR A 160 6.74 6.35 8.07
CA TYR A 160 7.52 7.57 7.95
C TYR A 160 9.01 7.34 8.14
N ALA A 161 9.40 6.49 9.10
CA ALA A 161 10.80 6.08 9.24
C ALA A 161 11.31 5.28 8.02
N GLN A 162 10.42 4.57 7.32
CA GLN A 162 10.71 3.90 6.05
C GLN A 162 10.58 4.84 4.83
N LYS A 163 10.38 6.16 5.02
CA LYS A 163 10.23 7.19 3.98
C LYS A 163 9.00 7.00 3.08
N ILE A 164 7.95 6.40 3.62
CA ILE A 164 6.64 6.27 2.97
C ILE A 164 5.71 7.30 3.60
N PHE A 165 5.47 8.43 2.92
CA PHE A 165 4.82 9.61 3.48
C PHE A 165 3.35 9.77 3.06
N LYS A 166 2.96 9.27 1.88
CA LYS A 166 1.63 9.42 1.30
C LYS A 166 1.00 8.09 0.96
N ALA A 167 -0.33 8.02 1.00
CA ALA A 167 -1.09 6.82 0.63
C ALA A 167 -0.79 6.32 -0.79
N ARG A 168 -0.58 7.21 -1.75
CA ARG A 168 -0.23 6.84 -3.14
C ARG A 168 1.14 6.14 -3.25
N ASP A 169 2.06 6.41 -2.31
CA ASP A 169 3.40 5.83 -2.29
C ASP A 169 3.47 4.56 -1.41
N LEU A 170 2.37 4.21 -0.74
CA LEU A 170 2.26 2.99 0.05
C LEU A 170 2.27 1.76 -0.88
N PRO A 171 3.23 0.82 -0.73
CA PRO A 171 3.31 -0.37 -1.58
C PRO A 171 2.04 -1.20 -1.55
N TYR A 172 1.61 -1.62 -0.36
CA TYR A 172 0.38 -2.37 -0.13
C TYR A 172 -0.41 -1.74 1.02
N ARG A 173 -1.60 -1.19 0.73
CA ARG A 173 -2.52 -0.72 1.78
C ARG A 173 -2.88 -1.85 2.75
N THR A 174 -3.09 -3.02 2.22
CA THR A 174 -3.50 -4.20 2.98
C THR A 174 -2.49 -4.63 4.04
N GLN A 175 -1.20 -4.34 3.85
CA GLN A 175 -0.16 -4.64 4.84
C GLN A 175 -0.25 -3.76 6.10
N LEU A 176 -1.01 -2.65 6.05
CA LEU A 176 -1.32 -1.84 7.23
C LEU A 176 -2.06 -2.64 8.31
N VAL A 177 -2.92 -3.58 7.91
CA VAL A 177 -3.76 -4.37 8.82
C VAL A 177 -2.92 -5.18 9.80
N PRO A 178 -2.08 -6.15 9.35
CA PRO A 178 -1.24 -6.91 10.26
C PRO A 178 -0.20 -6.01 10.97
N LEU A 179 0.33 -4.97 10.31
CA LEU A 179 1.29 -4.05 10.90
C LEU A 179 0.71 -3.32 12.12
N ALA A 180 -0.51 -2.78 11.99
CA ALA A 180 -1.20 -2.13 13.11
C ALA A 180 -1.50 -3.11 14.24
N ALA A 181 -1.98 -4.32 13.91
CA ALA A 181 -2.26 -5.36 14.90
C ALA A 181 -0.99 -5.79 15.66
N MET A 182 0.15 -5.93 14.98
CA MET A 182 1.45 -6.22 15.60
C MET A 182 1.85 -5.13 16.61
N PHE A 183 1.71 -3.86 16.25
CA PHE A 183 2.01 -2.76 17.18
C PHE A 183 1.05 -2.71 18.38
N VAL A 184 -0.19 -3.13 18.21
CA VAL A 184 -1.12 -3.27 19.35
C VAL A 184 -0.68 -4.40 20.27
N ASP A 185 -0.35 -5.55 19.72
CA ASP A 185 -0.01 -6.75 20.49
C ASP A 185 1.34 -6.61 21.22
N LEU A 186 2.35 -6.07 20.53
CA LEU A 186 3.68 -5.82 21.09
C LEU A 186 3.71 -4.66 22.12
N GLY A 187 2.76 -3.73 22.03
CA GLY A 187 2.75 -2.57 22.90
C GLY A 187 4.06 -1.76 22.80
N LYS A 188 4.70 -1.49 23.94
CA LYS A 188 5.97 -0.74 23.99
C LYS A 188 7.16 -1.53 23.44
N ASP A 189 7.13 -2.85 23.50
CA ASP A 189 8.22 -3.71 23.05
C ASP A 189 8.43 -3.58 21.52
N GLY A 190 7.35 -3.31 20.76
CA GLY A 190 7.41 -3.03 19.34
C GLY A 190 8.09 -1.71 18.95
N GLU A 191 8.41 -0.85 19.92
CA GLU A 191 9.04 0.45 19.66
C GLU A 191 10.56 0.44 19.82
N THR A 192 11.13 -0.67 20.32
CA THR A 192 12.58 -0.83 20.44
C THR A 192 13.24 -0.89 19.07
N GLU A 193 14.52 -0.50 18.98
CA GLU A 193 15.27 -0.54 17.72
C GLU A 193 15.31 -1.95 17.12
N GLY A 194 15.61 -2.96 17.93
CA GLY A 194 15.65 -4.35 17.49
C GLY A 194 14.30 -4.85 16.97
N ALA A 195 13.18 -4.48 17.63
CA ALA A 195 11.86 -4.81 17.17
C ALA A 195 11.54 -4.14 15.82
N ARG A 196 11.86 -2.84 15.69
CA ARG A 196 11.65 -2.09 14.44
C ARG A 196 12.44 -2.68 13.28
N GLN A 197 13.68 -3.13 13.50
CA GLN A 197 14.48 -3.80 12.47
C GLN A 197 13.84 -5.13 12.04
N LYS A 198 13.38 -5.95 12.97
CA LYS A 198 12.69 -7.22 12.68
C LYS A 198 11.37 -7.00 11.92
N ILE A 199 10.55 -6.02 12.35
CA ILE A 199 9.31 -5.63 11.67
C ILE A 199 9.62 -5.06 10.28
N ALA A 200 10.67 -4.24 10.13
CA ALA A 200 11.07 -3.68 8.84
C ALA A 200 11.50 -4.78 7.87
N ARG A 201 12.25 -5.78 8.33
CA ARG A 201 12.63 -6.92 7.49
C ARG A 201 11.40 -7.69 7.00
N TRP A 202 10.46 -8.01 7.89
CA TRP A 202 9.19 -8.61 7.50
C TRP A 202 8.42 -7.75 6.49
N TYR A 203 8.32 -6.45 6.75
CA TYR A 203 7.62 -5.50 5.88
C TYR A 203 8.22 -5.49 4.47
N TRP A 204 9.55 -5.33 4.36
CA TRP A 204 10.24 -5.28 3.07
C TRP A 204 10.24 -6.62 2.35
N CYS A 205 10.30 -7.74 3.05
CA CYS A 205 10.09 -9.06 2.46
C CYS A 205 8.70 -9.18 1.84
N GLY A 206 7.66 -8.69 2.50
CA GLY A 206 6.31 -8.65 1.96
C GLY A 206 6.16 -7.78 0.71
N VAL A 207 6.80 -6.60 0.71
CA VAL A 207 6.77 -5.65 -0.40
C VAL A 207 7.55 -6.14 -1.61
N LEU A 208 8.83 -6.49 -1.41
CA LEU A 208 9.74 -6.84 -2.50
C LEU A 208 9.52 -8.26 -3.02
N GLY A 209 9.02 -9.16 -2.18
CA GLY A 209 8.51 -10.47 -2.59
C GLY A 209 7.13 -10.43 -3.22
N GLU A 210 6.48 -9.27 -3.34
CA GLU A 210 5.15 -9.05 -3.90
C GLU A 210 4.06 -9.96 -3.28
N LEU A 211 4.12 -10.19 -1.97
CA LEU A 211 3.35 -11.23 -1.26
C LEU A 211 1.95 -10.78 -0.79
N TYR A 212 1.57 -9.51 -0.98
CA TYR A 212 0.30 -8.93 -0.50
C TYR A 212 -0.67 -8.53 -1.61
N GLY A 213 -0.48 -9.07 -2.83
CA GLY A 213 -1.32 -8.78 -4.01
C GLY A 213 -2.51 -9.72 -4.22
N GLY A 214 -2.71 -10.74 -3.37
CA GLY A 214 -3.75 -11.76 -3.56
C GLY A 214 -4.61 -12.03 -2.33
N ALA A 215 -5.00 -13.28 -2.08
CA ALA A 215 -5.77 -13.72 -0.90
C ALA A 215 -4.95 -13.53 0.38
N ILE A 216 -5.16 -12.40 1.04
CA ILE A 216 -4.28 -11.84 2.06
C ILE A 216 -4.69 -12.17 3.50
N GLU A 217 -5.97 -12.49 3.77
CA GLU A 217 -6.46 -12.71 5.14
C GLU A 217 -5.76 -13.88 5.84
N SER A 218 -5.43 -14.93 5.09
CA SER A 218 -4.68 -16.07 5.62
C SER A 218 -3.23 -15.69 5.95
N ARG A 219 -2.63 -14.76 5.18
CA ARG A 219 -1.30 -14.22 5.46
C ARG A 219 -1.32 -13.35 6.71
N PHE A 220 -2.29 -12.45 6.84
CA PHE A 220 -2.45 -11.63 8.04
C PHE A 220 -2.55 -12.49 9.32
N ALA A 221 -3.36 -13.56 9.26
CA ALA A 221 -3.56 -14.46 10.37
C ALA A 221 -2.30 -15.23 10.81
N ARG A 222 -1.36 -15.46 9.87
CA ARG A 222 -0.04 -16.04 10.16
C ARG A 222 0.97 -14.99 10.59
N ASP A 223 1.05 -13.88 9.88
CA ASP A 223 2.05 -12.85 10.12
C ASP A 223 1.97 -12.25 11.52
N LEU A 224 0.75 -12.02 12.03
CA LEU A 224 0.57 -11.44 13.37
C LEU A 224 1.28 -12.26 14.46
N PRO A 225 0.97 -13.52 14.70
CA PRO A 225 1.64 -14.29 15.75
C PRO A 225 3.12 -14.57 15.44
N GLU A 226 3.48 -14.83 14.18
CA GLU A 226 4.86 -15.18 13.80
C GLU A 226 5.83 -14.00 13.99
N VAL A 227 5.42 -12.78 13.58
CA VAL A 227 6.26 -11.59 13.73
C VAL A 227 6.34 -11.15 15.19
N VAL A 228 5.22 -11.27 15.94
CA VAL A 228 5.24 -10.99 17.39
C VAL A 228 6.22 -11.93 18.10
N ALA A 229 6.16 -13.23 17.82
CA ALA A 229 7.07 -14.22 18.39
C ALA A 229 8.53 -13.98 17.95
N LEU A 230 8.77 -13.60 16.68
CA LEU A 230 10.12 -13.20 16.22
C LEU A 230 10.66 -12.01 17.02
N VAL A 231 9.84 -10.99 17.29
CA VAL A 231 10.25 -9.81 18.07
C VAL A 231 10.57 -10.20 19.49
N GLN A 232 9.77 -11.05 20.11
CA GLN A 232 9.95 -11.56 21.49
C GLN A 232 11.11 -12.54 21.62
N GLY A 233 11.62 -13.08 20.51
CA GLY A 233 12.73 -14.03 20.52
C GLY A 233 12.32 -15.49 20.68
N ASP A 234 11.02 -15.80 20.55
CA ASP A 234 10.43 -17.08 20.87
C ASP A 234 10.26 -18.01 19.65
N ALA A 235 10.54 -17.55 18.44
CA ALA A 235 10.27 -18.33 17.23
C ALA A 235 11.33 -18.16 16.14
N GLY A 236 11.27 -19.08 15.18
CA GLY A 236 12.03 -19.00 13.93
C GLY A 236 11.57 -17.87 13.01
N GLU A 237 12.08 -17.87 11.80
CA GLU A 237 11.80 -16.84 10.80
C GLU A 237 10.34 -16.95 10.29
N PRO A 238 9.53 -15.88 10.28
CA PRO A 238 8.17 -15.85 9.75
C PRO A 238 8.08 -16.37 8.31
N ILE A 239 7.00 -17.05 7.97
CA ILE A 239 6.79 -17.62 6.62
C ILE A 239 6.87 -16.53 5.54
N THR A 240 6.36 -15.33 5.78
CA THR A 240 6.47 -14.20 4.83
C THR A 240 7.93 -13.86 4.53
N ILE A 241 8.83 -13.94 5.51
CA ILE A 241 10.26 -13.77 5.28
C ILE A 241 10.84 -14.96 4.52
N GLN A 242 10.47 -16.20 4.89
CA GLN A 242 10.97 -17.41 4.23
C GLN A 242 10.59 -17.47 2.75
N GLU A 243 9.32 -17.18 2.42
CA GLU A 243 8.77 -17.21 1.05
C GLU A 243 9.25 -16.05 0.17
N SER A 244 9.74 -14.96 0.78
CA SER A 244 10.18 -13.78 0.03
C SER A 244 11.35 -14.12 -0.88
N SER A 245 11.20 -13.78 -2.16
CA SER A 245 12.23 -13.91 -3.18
C SER A 245 12.15 -12.72 -4.13
N PHE A 246 13.29 -12.18 -4.51
CA PHE A 246 13.39 -11.13 -5.52
C PHE A 246 14.29 -11.61 -6.65
N GLN A 247 13.77 -11.59 -7.87
CA GLN A 247 14.55 -11.95 -9.05
C GLN A 247 15.23 -10.71 -9.62
N SER A 248 16.53 -10.78 -9.96
CA SER A 248 17.29 -9.64 -10.50
C SER A 248 16.64 -9.01 -11.73
N GLY A 249 16.10 -9.83 -12.64
CA GLY A 249 15.38 -9.39 -13.83
C GLY A 249 14.11 -8.56 -13.54
N ARG A 250 13.55 -8.65 -12.32
CA ARG A 250 12.38 -7.84 -11.94
C ARG A 250 12.67 -6.34 -12.03
N LEU A 251 13.93 -5.91 -11.82
CA LEU A 251 14.31 -4.50 -11.99
C LEU A 251 14.00 -3.95 -13.39
N LEU A 252 14.05 -4.77 -14.43
CA LEU A 252 13.77 -4.36 -15.82
C LEU A 252 12.29 -4.05 -16.05
N THR A 253 11.41 -4.71 -15.31
CA THR A 253 9.95 -4.59 -15.46
C THR A 253 9.31 -3.61 -14.46
N LEU A 254 10.05 -3.11 -13.48
CA LEU A 254 9.57 -2.09 -12.55
C LEU A 254 9.60 -0.72 -13.23
N ARG A 255 8.47 -0.26 -13.80
CA ARG A 255 8.37 0.95 -14.62
C ARG A 255 7.46 2.01 -14.03
N THR A 256 6.39 1.60 -13.35
CA THR A 256 5.32 2.48 -12.87
C THR A 256 5.02 2.31 -11.39
N ARG A 257 4.29 3.25 -10.80
CA ARG A 257 3.82 3.19 -9.41
C ARG A 257 2.76 2.13 -9.14
N ASN A 258 2.26 1.44 -10.16
CA ASN A 258 1.29 0.36 -9.96
C ASN A 258 1.92 -0.86 -9.29
N SER A 259 3.26 -1.02 -9.37
CA SER A 259 3.98 -2.08 -8.68
C SER A 259 4.38 -1.70 -7.25
N ALA A 260 4.10 -2.61 -6.30
CA ALA A 260 4.52 -2.45 -4.92
C ALA A 260 6.05 -2.43 -4.77
N ALA A 261 6.75 -3.28 -5.51
CA ALA A 261 8.22 -3.32 -5.51
C ALA A 261 8.83 -2.01 -6.05
N TYR A 262 8.20 -1.38 -7.06
CA TYR A 262 8.63 -0.06 -7.54
C TYR A 262 8.52 1.01 -6.46
N LYS A 263 7.38 1.10 -5.77
CA LYS A 263 7.19 2.03 -4.64
C LYS A 263 8.16 1.71 -3.50
N GLY A 264 8.41 0.43 -3.25
CA GLY A 264 9.36 -0.03 -2.25
C GLY A 264 10.78 0.45 -2.53
N LEU A 265 11.27 0.27 -3.75
CA LEU A 265 12.61 0.75 -4.15
C LEU A 265 12.73 2.27 -4.05
N TYR A 266 11.69 3.00 -4.43
CA TYR A 266 11.66 4.45 -4.28
C TYR A 266 11.81 4.87 -2.82
N ALA A 267 11.09 4.23 -1.91
CA ALA A 267 11.19 4.50 -0.48
C ALA A 267 12.58 4.10 0.08
N LEU A 268 13.13 2.96 -0.35
CA LEU A 268 14.48 2.52 0.06
C LEU A 268 15.57 3.50 -0.35
N LEU A 269 15.50 4.06 -1.56
CA LEU A 269 16.47 5.08 -2.00
C LEU A 269 16.47 6.32 -1.09
N MET A 270 15.29 6.77 -0.66
CA MET A 270 15.19 7.89 0.28
C MET A 270 15.64 7.50 1.69
N ARG A 271 15.25 6.31 2.17
CA ARG A 271 15.60 5.80 3.51
C ARG A 271 17.11 5.67 3.69
N ASP A 272 17.78 5.16 2.68
CA ASP A 272 19.22 4.86 2.75
C ASP A 272 20.08 6.08 2.40
N GLY A 273 19.52 7.28 2.53
CA GLY A 273 20.25 8.53 2.53
C GLY A 273 20.23 9.31 1.21
N GLY A 274 19.28 9.03 0.32
CA GLY A 274 19.09 9.84 -0.89
C GLY A 274 18.98 11.33 -0.56
N ARG A 275 19.81 12.15 -1.21
CA ARG A 275 19.93 13.59 -0.95
C ARG A 275 19.39 14.39 -2.13
N ASP A 276 18.68 15.47 -1.87
CA ASP A 276 18.32 16.38 -2.96
C ASP A 276 19.57 16.91 -3.68
N PHE A 277 19.56 16.89 -5.01
CA PHE A 277 20.72 17.27 -5.82
C PHE A 277 21.10 18.74 -5.67
N ARG A 278 20.17 19.60 -5.26
CA ARG A 278 20.38 21.02 -5.15
C ARG A 278 20.73 21.47 -3.74
N THR A 279 20.03 20.96 -2.74
CA THR A 279 20.26 21.35 -1.34
C THR A 279 21.32 20.49 -0.66
N GLY A 280 21.54 19.27 -1.16
CA GLY A 280 22.42 18.27 -0.55
C GLY A 280 21.87 17.70 0.76
N GLU A 281 20.65 18.09 1.14
CA GLU A 281 19.99 17.61 2.35
C GLU A 281 19.34 16.23 2.12
N PRO A 282 19.27 15.37 3.13
CA PRO A 282 18.51 14.13 3.06
C PRO A 282 17.03 14.41 2.74
N ILE A 283 16.43 13.54 1.93
CA ILE A 283 14.99 13.66 1.60
C ILE A 283 14.18 13.16 2.81
N GLU A 284 13.83 14.10 3.68
CA GLU A 284 12.94 13.91 4.81
C GLU A 284 11.50 14.30 4.47
N ALA A 285 10.56 14.04 5.38
CA ALA A 285 9.14 14.32 5.15
C ALA A 285 8.90 15.79 4.74
N GLN A 286 9.51 16.74 5.42
CA GLN A 286 9.36 18.16 5.12
C GLN A 286 9.84 18.48 3.70
N THR A 287 11.07 18.09 3.35
CA THR A 287 11.63 18.26 1.99
C THR A 287 10.75 17.58 0.93
N PHE A 288 10.25 16.37 1.24
CA PHE A 288 9.38 15.63 0.33
C PHE A 288 8.10 16.41 -0.02
N PHE A 289 7.45 17.03 0.97
CA PHE A 289 6.22 17.78 0.75
C PHE A 289 6.49 19.18 0.17
N ASP A 290 7.45 19.91 0.71
CA ASP A 290 7.73 21.30 0.34
C ASP A 290 8.31 21.41 -1.07
N ASP A 291 9.25 20.53 -1.44
CA ASP A 291 9.92 20.53 -2.74
C ASP A 291 9.21 19.66 -3.79
N LYS A 292 8.07 19.07 -3.45
CA LYS A 292 7.30 18.17 -4.33
C LYS A 292 8.21 17.10 -4.94
N VAL A 293 8.93 16.38 -4.08
CA VAL A 293 9.81 15.29 -4.51
C VAL A 293 8.99 14.20 -5.17
N ASP A 294 9.47 13.78 -6.33
CA ASP A 294 8.88 12.69 -7.10
C ASP A 294 9.98 11.88 -7.79
N ILE A 295 9.59 10.77 -8.44
CA ILE A 295 10.54 9.93 -9.15
C ILE A 295 10.68 10.41 -10.59
N HIS A 296 11.91 10.66 -11.03
CA HIS A 296 12.23 11.21 -12.33
C HIS A 296 13.39 10.47 -12.98
N HIS A 297 13.50 10.58 -14.32
CA HIS A 297 14.59 10.00 -15.08
C HIS A 297 15.93 10.64 -14.75
N ILE A 298 16.97 9.82 -14.64
CA ILE A 298 18.37 10.24 -14.49
C ILE A 298 18.94 10.58 -15.87
N PHE A 299 18.87 9.65 -16.83
CA PHE A 299 19.04 9.94 -18.25
C PHE A 299 17.66 10.31 -18.82
N PRO A 300 17.47 11.58 -19.21
CA PRO A 300 16.15 12.06 -19.64
C PRO A 300 15.62 11.30 -20.87
N GLU A 301 14.33 11.11 -20.92
CA GLU A 301 13.64 10.43 -22.02
C GLU A 301 14.03 10.98 -23.40
N LYS A 302 14.08 12.31 -23.56
CA LYS A 302 14.48 12.96 -24.81
C LYS A 302 15.89 12.53 -25.25
N TRP A 303 16.82 12.48 -24.32
CA TRP A 303 18.18 12.01 -24.58
C TRP A 303 18.19 10.52 -24.96
N CYS A 304 17.48 9.68 -24.20
CA CYS A 304 17.39 8.25 -24.46
C CYS A 304 16.80 7.94 -25.84
N LYS A 305 15.77 8.66 -26.26
CA LYS A 305 15.19 8.54 -27.62
C LYS A 305 16.21 8.89 -28.71
N THR A 306 17.02 9.94 -28.51
CA THR A 306 18.08 10.32 -29.45
C THR A 306 19.21 9.28 -29.50
N ALA A 307 19.48 8.59 -28.38
CA ALA A 307 20.45 7.52 -28.28
C ALA A 307 19.87 6.14 -28.65
N GLU A 308 18.67 6.11 -29.23
CA GLU A 308 17.95 4.88 -29.67
C GLU A 308 17.74 3.84 -28.56
N ILE A 309 17.65 4.27 -27.30
CA ILE A 309 17.35 3.41 -26.16
C ILE A 309 15.84 3.17 -26.09
N LYS A 310 15.43 1.91 -26.00
CA LYS A 310 14.02 1.52 -25.98
C LYS A 310 13.29 2.06 -24.74
N ALA A 311 12.00 2.33 -24.90
CA ALA A 311 11.14 2.87 -23.82
C ALA A 311 11.11 1.95 -22.58
N GLY A 312 10.99 0.64 -22.77
CA GLY A 312 11.04 -0.33 -21.68
C GLY A 312 12.30 -0.24 -20.83
N THR A 313 13.44 0.10 -21.41
CA THR A 313 14.72 0.25 -20.72
C THR A 313 14.81 1.57 -19.96
N TYR A 314 14.61 2.71 -20.65
CA TYR A 314 14.79 3.99 -19.97
C TYR A 314 13.67 4.30 -18.95
N ASN A 315 12.51 3.65 -19.04
CA ASN A 315 11.43 3.76 -18.07
C ASN A 315 11.59 2.86 -16.85
N SER A 316 12.52 1.91 -16.88
CA SER A 316 12.83 1.08 -15.71
C SER A 316 13.25 1.92 -14.50
N VAL A 317 12.96 1.41 -13.30
CA VAL A 317 13.38 2.01 -12.03
C VAL A 317 14.90 2.22 -11.94
N ILE A 318 15.67 1.45 -12.73
CA ILE A 318 17.14 1.59 -12.81
C ILE A 318 17.53 2.99 -13.32
N ASN A 319 16.76 3.58 -14.25
CA ASN A 319 17.02 4.93 -14.76
C ASN A 319 16.22 6.03 -14.03
N LYS A 320 15.65 5.74 -12.87
CA LYS A 320 14.81 6.70 -12.14
C LYS A 320 15.29 6.91 -10.71
N THR A 321 15.11 8.13 -10.20
CA THR A 321 15.44 8.43 -8.79
C THR A 321 14.53 9.53 -8.24
N ALA A 322 14.52 9.67 -6.90
CA ALA A 322 13.81 10.73 -6.20
C ALA A 322 14.48 12.09 -6.50
N LEU A 323 13.76 13.05 -7.03
CA LEU A 323 14.23 14.40 -7.30
C LEU A 323 13.16 15.43 -6.94
N ALA A 324 13.56 16.58 -6.43
CA ALA A 324 12.69 17.72 -6.28
C ALA A 324 12.20 18.22 -7.65
N ALA A 325 10.95 18.67 -7.73
CA ALA A 325 10.35 19.17 -8.98
C ALA A 325 11.20 20.27 -9.64
N ARG A 326 11.85 21.11 -8.83
CA ARG A 326 12.74 22.18 -9.32
C ARG A 326 14.01 21.61 -9.95
N THR A 327 14.61 20.58 -9.36
CA THR A 327 15.78 19.88 -9.88
C THR A 327 15.45 19.20 -11.21
N ASN A 328 14.31 18.52 -11.29
CA ASN A 328 13.86 17.88 -12.53
C ASN A 328 13.69 18.88 -13.68
N ARG A 329 13.06 20.06 -13.43
CA ARG A 329 12.95 21.12 -14.43
C ARG A 329 14.32 21.62 -14.91
N GLN A 330 15.32 21.66 -14.02
CA GLN A 330 16.68 22.06 -14.37
C GLN A 330 17.42 21.02 -15.21
N ILE A 331 17.19 19.74 -14.97
CA ILE A 331 17.71 18.65 -15.79
C ILE A 331 17.17 18.76 -17.21
N GLY A 332 15.87 18.91 -17.37
CA GLY A 332 15.19 18.97 -18.67
C GLY A 332 15.53 17.74 -19.53
N GLY A 333 15.60 17.93 -20.85
CA GLY A 333 15.91 16.84 -21.80
C GLY A 333 17.40 16.71 -22.18
N ARG A 334 18.33 17.25 -21.38
CA ARG A 334 19.77 17.35 -21.69
C ARG A 334 20.53 16.10 -21.26
N ALA A 335 21.66 15.83 -21.95
CA ALA A 335 22.61 14.79 -21.52
C ALA A 335 23.13 15.06 -20.10
N PRO A 336 23.46 14.02 -19.31
CA PRO A 336 24.05 14.18 -17.98
C PRO A 336 25.30 15.04 -17.96
N SER A 337 26.22 14.88 -18.93
CA SER A 337 27.41 15.74 -19.09
C SER A 337 27.09 17.22 -19.24
N LYS A 338 25.88 17.57 -19.67
CA LYS A 338 25.43 18.96 -19.89
C LYS A 338 24.59 19.50 -18.75
N TYR A 339 23.76 18.67 -18.09
CA TYR A 339 22.93 19.17 -17.00
C TYR A 339 23.67 19.19 -15.65
N LEU A 340 24.59 18.26 -15.38
CA LEU A 340 25.29 18.19 -14.11
C LEU A 340 26.05 19.47 -13.75
N PRO A 341 26.85 20.09 -14.67
CA PRO A 341 27.51 21.35 -14.35
C PRO A 341 26.52 22.49 -14.02
N ALA A 342 25.33 22.49 -14.64
CA ALA A 342 24.31 23.47 -14.34
C ALA A 342 23.64 23.21 -12.97
N VAL A 343 23.44 21.97 -12.59
CA VAL A 343 22.93 21.57 -11.26
C VAL A 343 23.96 21.91 -10.19
N GLU A 344 25.24 21.60 -10.39
CA GLU A 344 26.36 21.96 -9.50
C GLU A 344 26.42 23.46 -9.24
N LYS A 345 26.38 24.25 -10.32
CA LYS A 345 26.35 25.71 -10.21
C LYS A 345 25.14 26.19 -9.40
N ALA A 346 23.97 25.63 -9.64
CA ALA A 346 22.74 26.04 -8.94
C ALA A 346 22.73 25.57 -7.46
N ALA A 347 23.41 24.49 -7.16
CA ALA A 347 23.61 23.98 -5.80
C ALA A 347 24.75 24.72 -5.06
N GLY A 348 25.61 25.42 -5.77
CA GLY A 348 26.80 26.07 -5.20
C GLY A 348 27.85 25.08 -4.72
N VAL A 349 27.93 23.89 -5.34
CA VAL A 349 28.86 22.81 -4.95
C VAL A 349 29.80 22.44 -6.08
N GLY A 350 30.97 21.90 -5.72
CA GLY A 350 31.91 21.33 -6.68
C GLY A 350 31.55 19.90 -7.08
N ALA A 351 32.29 19.38 -8.08
CA ALA A 351 32.07 18.05 -8.64
C ALA A 351 32.17 16.93 -7.60
N GLU A 352 33.11 17.00 -6.65
CA GLU A 352 33.26 15.96 -5.61
C GLU A 352 32.03 15.88 -4.69
N ARG A 353 31.52 17.03 -4.24
CA ARG A 353 30.29 17.03 -3.42
C ARG A 353 29.09 16.51 -4.21
N MET A 354 28.96 16.88 -5.47
CA MET A 354 27.92 16.34 -6.35
C MET A 354 28.08 14.82 -6.53
N ASN A 355 29.30 14.31 -6.65
CA ASN A 355 29.56 12.89 -6.74
C ASN A 355 29.09 12.14 -5.48
N GLU A 356 29.26 12.71 -4.27
CA GLU A 356 28.72 12.13 -3.03
C GLU A 356 27.20 12.08 -3.06
N ILE A 357 26.55 13.16 -3.52
CA ILE A 357 25.10 13.22 -3.68
C ILE A 357 24.63 12.16 -4.69
N LEU A 358 25.28 12.03 -5.83
CA LEU A 358 24.94 11.00 -6.82
C LEU A 358 25.07 9.57 -6.25
N ARG A 359 26.14 9.27 -5.51
CA ARG A 359 26.33 7.96 -4.86
C ARG A 359 25.22 7.67 -3.85
N SER A 360 24.67 8.69 -3.17
CA SER A 360 23.54 8.47 -2.25
C SER A 360 22.27 7.97 -2.95
N HIS A 361 22.20 8.12 -4.28
CA HIS A 361 21.15 7.60 -5.15
C HIS A 361 21.56 6.33 -5.92
N CYS A 362 22.61 5.63 -5.50
CA CYS A 362 23.16 4.48 -6.24
C CYS A 362 23.63 4.84 -7.67
N ILE A 363 24.07 6.06 -7.88
CA ILE A 363 24.51 6.54 -9.19
C ILE A 363 26.05 6.57 -9.22
N ALA A 364 26.64 5.83 -10.16
CA ALA A 364 28.08 5.87 -10.45
C ALA A 364 28.41 7.20 -11.18
N PRO A 365 29.15 8.13 -10.54
CA PRO A 365 29.35 9.47 -11.10
C PRO A 365 30.14 9.49 -12.41
N THR A 366 31.12 8.61 -12.55
CA THR A 366 32.01 8.54 -13.73
C THR A 366 31.23 8.16 -14.98
N GLU A 367 30.37 7.17 -14.87
CA GLU A 367 29.51 6.67 -15.95
C GLU A 367 28.49 7.73 -16.35
N LEU A 368 27.85 8.35 -15.35
CA LEU A 368 26.87 9.41 -15.58
C LEU A 368 27.48 10.64 -16.28
N ARG A 369 28.63 11.13 -15.79
CA ARG A 369 29.33 12.29 -16.37
C ARG A 369 29.83 12.03 -17.79
N GLY A 370 30.15 10.78 -18.10
CA GLY A 370 30.60 10.35 -19.42
C GLY A 370 29.48 10.04 -20.40
N ASP A 371 28.21 10.25 -20.03
CA ASP A 371 27.01 9.87 -20.81
C ASP A 371 26.99 8.37 -21.19
N ARG A 372 27.65 7.51 -20.38
CA ARG A 372 27.75 6.07 -20.61
C ARG A 372 26.55 5.35 -20.02
N PHE A 373 25.45 5.31 -20.77
CA PHE A 373 24.17 4.80 -20.30
C PHE A 373 24.22 3.34 -19.83
N TRP A 374 24.82 2.45 -20.60
CA TRP A 374 24.78 1.01 -20.33
C TRP A 374 25.65 0.63 -19.12
N GLU A 375 26.81 1.26 -19.00
CA GLU A 375 27.69 1.07 -17.83
C GLU A 375 27.04 1.62 -16.56
N PHE A 376 26.42 2.82 -16.65
CA PHE A 376 25.63 3.37 -15.58
C PHE A 376 24.46 2.45 -15.20
N TYR A 377 23.73 1.91 -16.19
CA TYR A 377 22.57 1.08 -16.00
C TYR A 377 22.91 -0.22 -15.28
N ALA A 378 23.99 -0.91 -15.69
CA ALA A 378 24.46 -2.12 -15.06
C ALA A 378 24.98 -1.86 -13.63
N ALA A 379 25.82 -0.83 -13.44
CA ALA A 379 26.33 -0.47 -12.12
C ALA A 379 25.20 -0.12 -11.13
N ARG A 380 24.22 0.63 -11.59
CA ARG A 380 23.10 1.00 -10.75
C ARG A 380 22.16 -0.18 -10.43
N ALA A 381 21.95 -1.09 -11.37
CA ALA A 381 21.20 -2.32 -11.11
C ALA A 381 21.82 -3.10 -9.95
N GLU A 382 23.15 -3.28 -9.96
CA GLU A 382 23.87 -3.95 -8.87
C GLU A 382 23.68 -3.26 -7.51
N GLU A 383 23.84 -1.96 -7.46
CA GLU A 383 23.65 -1.17 -6.23
C GLU A 383 22.20 -1.27 -5.70
N LEU A 384 21.19 -1.29 -6.60
CA LEU A 384 19.79 -1.47 -6.22
C LEU A 384 19.54 -2.87 -5.67
N LEU A 385 20.13 -3.92 -6.26
CA LEU A 385 20.04 -5.28 -5.75
C LEU A 385 20.65 -5.39 -4.34
N GLN A 386 21.80 -4.77 -4.09
CA GLN A 386 22.41 -4.72 -2.76
C GLN A 386 21.50 -4.04 -1.72
N ARG A 387 20.79 -2.97 -2.10
CA ARG A 387 19.81 -2.34 -1.20
C ARG A 387 18.63 -3.22 -0.89
N ILE A 388 18.14 -3.99 -1.87
CA ILE A 388 17.09 -4.98 -1.66
C ILE A 388 17.57 -6.06 -0.69
N GLU A 389 18.78 -6.58 -0.87
CA GLU A 389 19.39 -7.55 0.04
C GLU A 389 19.51 -7.00 1.46
N GLY A 390 20.00 -5.75 1.59
CA GLY A 390 20.09 -5.09 2.88
C GLY A 390 18.74 -4.91 3.59
N ALA A 391 17.68 -4.66 2.84
CA ALA A 391 16.33 -4.48 3.39
C ALA A 391 15.64 -5.80 3.77
N THR A 392 15.86 -6.86 2.99
CA THR A 392 15.20 -8.17 3.15
C THR A 392 16.04 -9.17 3.96
N GLY A 393 17.37 -8.98 4.00
CA GLY A 393 18.30 -9.98 4.53
C GLY A 393 18.35 -11.25 3.68
N LYS A 394 17.99 -11.17 2.39
CA LYS A 394 17.97 -12.29 1.44
C LYS A 394 18.99 -12.04 0.34
N THR A 395 19.77 -13.05 -0.01
CA THR A 395 20.71 -13.00 -1.15
C THR A 395 19.95 -13.14 -2.46
N ILE A 396 20.31 -12.32 -3.45
CA ILE A 396 19.71 -12.32 -4.79
C ILE A 396 20.72 -12.89 -5.79
N THR A 397 20.30 -13.85 -6.60
CA THR A 397 21.12 -14.37 -7.68
C THR A 397 21.38 -13.29 -8.72
N ARG A 398 22.67 -13.06 -9.03
CA ARG A 398 23.12 -12.07 -10.02
C ARG A 398 23.12 -12.67 -11.43
N GLU A 399 22.54 -11.90 -12.35
CA GLU A 399 22.55 -12.18 -13.79
C GLU A 399 23.04 -10.92 -14.54
N PRO A 400 24.36 -10.59 -14.44
CA PRO A 400 24.90 -9.31 -14.91
C PRO A 400 24.69 -9.06 -16.40
N GLU A 401 24.66 -10.12 -17.20
CA GLU A 401 24.43 -10.02 -18.66
C GLU A 401 23.05 -9.43 -19.01
N MET A 402 22.05 -9.63 -18.15
CA MET A 402 20.71 -9.09 -18.30
C MET A 402 20.65 -7.56 -18.43
N PHE A 403 21.62 -6.86 -17.85
CA PHE A 403 21.64 -5.40 -17.79
C PHE A 403 22.51 -4.76 -18.87
N ARG A 404 23.03 -5.56 -19.83
CA ARG A 404 23.86 -5.08 -20.93
C ARG A 404 23.07 -4.73 -22.19
N ALA A 405 23.68 -3.91 -23.05
CA ALA A 405 23.13 -3.59 -24.37
C ALA A 405 22.81 -4.87 -25.16
N GLY A 406 21.65 -4.92 -25.78
CA GLY A 406 21.22 -6.06 -26.63
C GLY A 406 20.36 -7.11 -25.91
N VAL A 407 20.59 -7.42 -24.64
CA VAL A 407 19.84 -8.43 -23.90
C VAL A 407 18.51 -7.87 -23.39
N VAL A 408 18.49 -6.60 -22.91
CA VAL A 408 17.29 -5.91 -22.39
C VAL A 408 16.23 -5.70 -23.49
N ALA A 409 16.64 -5.76 -24.75
CA ALA A 409 15.81 -5.35 -25.87
C ALA A 409 14.76 -6.39 -26.33
N GLU A 410 14.99 -7.67 -26.05
CA GLU A 410 14.15 -8.76 -26.61
C GLU A 410 13.13 -9.35 -25.63
N ALA A 411 13.37 -9.20 -24.32
CA ALA A 411 12.61 -9.95 -23.31
C ALA A 411 11.31 -9.31 -22.83
N TYR A 412 11.09 -7.99 -23.04
CA TYR A 412 10.03 -7.27 -22.31
C TYR A 412 9.37 -6.13 -23.11
N ASP A 413 8.99 -6.40 -24.37
CA ASP A 413 8.19 -5.47 -25.17
C ASP A 413 6.69 -5.72 -24.91
N GLU A 414 6.24 -5.48 -23.69
CA GLU A 414 4.81 -5.37 -23.41
C GLU A 414 4.35 -3.95 -23.74
N GLY A 415 3.33 -3.85 -24.59
CA GLY A 415 2.78 -2.72 -25.30
C GLY A 415 2.65 -1.37 -24.58
N PRO A 416 2.06 -0.34 -25.20
CA PRO A 416 2.03 1.01 -24.66
C PRO A 416 1.26 1.03 -23.33
N GLU A 417 2.00 1.23 -22.24
CA GLU A 417 1.39 1.54 -20.94
C GLU A 417 0.66 2.88 -21.05
N GLU A 418 -0.62 2.91 -20.69
CA GLU A 418 -1.32 4.16 -20.44
C GLU A 418 -0.55 4.91 -19.36
N TRP A 419 0.10 5.99 -19.75
CA TRP A 419 0.71 6.92 -18.81
C TRP A 419 -0.39 7.57 -18.01
N ASP A 420 -0.33 7.48 -16.69
CA ASP A 420 -1.07 8.40 -15.84
C ASP A 420 -0.68 9.82 -16.25
N ALA A 421 -1.51 10.43 -17.09
CA ALA A 421 -1.45 11.85 -17.34
C ALA A 421 -1.52 12.50 -15.96
N GLU A 422 -0.58 13.38 -15.66
CA GLU A 422 -0.56 14.17 -14.45
C GLU A 422 -1.99 14.69 -14.19
N GLU A 423 -2.66 14.18 -13.15
CA GLU A 423 -3.90 14.80 -12.69
C GLU A 423 -3.56 16.27 -12.37
N PRO A 424 -4.27 17.22 -12.94
CA PRO A 424 -4.02 18.63 -12.67
C PRO A 424 -4.24 18.88 -11.17
N LEU A 425 -3.23 19.42 -10.51
CA LEU A 425 -3.19 19.74 -9.08
C LEU A 425 -4.26 20.78 -8.63
N GLU A 426 -5.20 21.18 -9.51
CA GLU A 426 -6.19 22.22 -9.25
C GLU A 426 -7.49 21.75 -8.59
N GLN A 427 -7.75 20.43 -8.43
CA GLN A 427 -9.02 19.96 -7.84
C GLN A 427 -8.95 19.54 -6.37
N ALA A 428 -7.81 19.68 -5.71
CA ALA A 428 -7.66 19.31 -4.29
C ALA A 428 -7.70 20.51 -3.31
N LEU A 429 -8.11 21.70 -3.78
CA LEU A 429 -8.20 22.93 -2.98
C LEU A 429 -9.57 23.65 -3.13
N SER A 430 -10.64 22.89 -3.38
CA SER A 430 -12.00 23.43 -3.28
C SER A 430 -12.82 22.67 -2.23
#